data_f4a1fa07243175c810b376124e392eeb
#
_entry.id   f4a1fa07243175c810b376124e392eeb
#
_cell.length_a   1.000
_cell.length_b   1.000
_cell.length_c   1.000
_cell.angle_alpha   90.00
_cell.angle_beta   90.00
_cell.angle_gamma   90.00
#
_symmetry.space_group_name_H-M   'P 1'
#
loop_
_entity.id
_entity.type
_entity.pdbx_description
1 polymer ?
#
loop_
_entity_poly.entity_id
_entity_poly.type
_entity_poly.pdbx_seq_one_letter_code
_entity_poly.pdbx_strand_id
1 'polypeptide(L)'
;MLCSALYSCAPADPNAALTEQAKSEYLTPVHPGGEARPFWNGFAKKFIYAPAFDFSVVEGAVQYRYTVTSESGQSWSFTSDSPQSALSPIWTSIPEGTNVALKVEALNGSGEVVGVAGERSFFRDYGFNPPYTGAVRSYREAAILGLLYVHTMPQVQSFATSVEPDMSYPHYTYPCKIIGAVVKSEVLLASLLPHYSDNALAIARGAAQFLIDHSRKADEPLAYFPPTYYKNLIHSKESWNQGKTMALEAASAAEAFLDLYNATGEEKYLNHALGIADTYLRLQCEDGSWHIKYDFTTGEPVNNSKAMLHPLLRYFLRLETEYGQTKYTEARLKGEKWMAEHIVNRFDMTGQFEDVTVVGLQPYENLTNCTAAPYATYLLSREASEADINTAYELVRFSEDQFVYWDMPLVKDGYKRDATPCVFEQYKYAMPVDNSSCNVANAMLSLYEKRGDELMKAKAKALIDNITVTQCVNTGKILTTWRIRHNYKPSFWINCSYSSACTLLRMDELSKEK
;
A
#
# COMPACT_ATOMS: atom_id res chain seq x y z
N MET A 1 -23.63 41.68 46.98
CA MET A 1 -23.94 40.82 45.80
C MET A 1 -22.64 40.52 45.06
N LEU A 2 -22.08 39.33 45.30
CA LEU A 2 -20.90 38.86 44.56
C LEU A 2 -21.42 38.07 43.38
N CYS A 3 -21.22 38.58 42.16
CA CYS A 3 -21.46 37.86 40.91
C CYS A 3 -20.26 36.93 40.62
N SER A 4 -20.39 35.66 40.92
CA SER A 4 -19.45 34.62 40.48
C SER A 4 -19.69 34.33 38.99
N ALA A 5 -18.78 34.81 38.14
CA ALA A 5 -18.74 34.45 36.75
C ALA A 5 -18.32 32.97 36.65
N LEU A 6 -19.25 32.08 36.36
CA LEU A 6 -19.00 30.73 35.94
C LEU A 6 -18.40 30.80 34.51
N TYR A 7 -17.08 30.70 34.40
CA TYR A 7 -16.44 30.36 33.12
C TYR A 7 -16.82 28.91 32.79
N SER A 8 -17.80 28.73 31.93
CA SER A 8 -18.03 27.47 31.22
C SER A 8 -16.85 27.25 30.28
N CYS A 9 -15.90 26.42 30.67
CA CYS A 9 -14.96 25.86 29.70
C CYS A 9 -15.78 25.00 28.73
N ALA A 10 -15.93 25.47 27.49
CA ALA A 10 -16.40 24.60 26.41
C ALA A 10 -15.48 23.37 26.35
N PRO A 11 -16.02 22.15 26.17
CA PRO A 11 -15.19 20.97 26.02
C PRO A 11 -14.22 21.20 24.86
N ALA A 12 -12.93 20.90 25.08
CA ALA A 12 -11.92 21.04 24.05
C ALA A 12 -12.34 20.21 22.83
N ASP A 13 -12.27 20.82 21.64
CA ASP A 13 -12.56 20.11 20.39
C ASP A 13 -11.54 18.98 20.21
N PRO A 14 -11.94 17.69 20.22
CA PRO A 14 -11.00 16.57 20.06
C PRO A 14 -10.29 16.60 18.71
N ASN A 15 -10.88 17.18 17.68
CA ASN A 15 -10.24 17.34 16.37
C ASN A 15 -9.10 18.36 16.42
N ALA A 16 -9.22 19.41 17.20
CA ALA A 16 -8.16 20.38 17.36
C ALA A 16 -6.87 19.76 17.94
N ALA A 17 -7.00 18.90 18.96
CA ALA A 17 -5.85 18.19 19.54
C ALA A 17 -5.16 17.29 18.53
N LEU A 18 -5.93 16.50 17.75
CA LEU A 18 -5.38 15.62 16.70
C LEU A 18 -4.72 16.42 15.57
N THR A 19 -5.30 17.56 15.19
CA THR A 19 -4.71 18.45 14.19
C THR A 19 -3.36 19.00 14.65
N GLU A 20 -3.25 19.46 15.90
CA GLU A 20 -2.00 19.99 16.44
C GLU A 20 -0.94 18.88 16.60
N GLN A 21 -1.33 17.67 17.00
CA GLN A 21 -0.44 16.52 17.04
C GLN A 21 0.10 16.21 15.63
N ALA A 22 -0.78 16.17 14.61
CA ALA A 22 -0.37 15.93 13.23
C ALA A 22 0.60 17.01 12.72
N LYS A 23 0.31 18.29 12.96
CA LYS A 23 1.21 19.41 12.60
C LYS A 23 2.58 19.28 13.26
N SER A 24 2.64 18.83 14.51
CA SER A 24 3.90 18.59 15.21
C SER A 24 4.69 17.45 14.57
N GLU A 25 4.02 16.33 14.22
CA GLU A 25 4.67 15.22 13.51
C GLU A 25 5.22 15.64 12.14
N TYR A 26 4.51 16.52 11.43
CA TYR A 26 4.92 17.00 10.10
C TYR A 26 6.21 17.84 10.10
N LEU A 27 6.73 18.22 11.26
CA LEU A 27 8.03 18.89 11.37
C LEU A 27 9.21 17.90 11.34
N THR A 28 8.97 16.61 11.53
CA THR A 28 10.01 15.58 11.51
C THR A 28 10.10 14.99 10.11
N PRO A 29 11.24 15.06 9.41
CA PRO A 29 11.40 14.49 8.08
C PRO A 29 11.12 12.99 8.07
N VAL A 30 10.51 12.50 6.99
CA VAL A 30 10.34 11.07 6.76
C VAL A 30 11.65 10.51 6.26
N HIS A 31 12.21 9.55 6.98
CA HIS A 31 13.43 8.82 6.62
C HIS A 31 14.39 9.68 5.79
N PRO A 32 15.00 10.71 6.41
CA PRO A 32 15.84 11.65 5.70
C PRO A 32 17.05 10.91 5.12
N GLY A 33 17.44 11.28 3.90
CA GLY A 33 18.64 10.77 3.26
C GLY A 33 19.90 11.24 4.03
N GLY A 34 20.99 10.53 3.78
CA GLY A 34 22.33 10.92 4.20
C GLY A 34 23.19 11.26 2.97
N GLU A 35 24.41 10.81 2.96
CA GLU A 35 25.35 10.99 1.84
C GLU A 35 25.04 10.08 0.64
N ALA A 36 24.20 9.05 0.81
CA ALA A 36 23.85 8.11 -0.26
C ALA A 36 22.95 8.76 -1.30
N ARG A 37 23.33 8.63 -2.58
CA ARG A 37 22.57 9.14 -3.72
C ARG A 37 22.45 8.09 -4.80
N PRO A 38 21.34 8.05 -5.55
CA PRO A 38 20.08 8.79 -5.38
C PRO A 38 19.30 8.31 -4.15
N PHE A 39 18.39 9.14 -3.63
CA PHE A 39 17.53 8.83 -2.49
C PHE A 39 16.07 9.17 -2.83
N TRP A 40 15.09 8.52 -2.16
CA TRP A 40 13.67 8.61 -2.49
C TRP A 40 13.14 10.05 -2.58
N ASN A 41 13.55 10.94 -1.66
CA ASN A 41 13.09 12.32 -1.61
C ASN A 41 13.57 13.15 -2.81
N GLY A 42 14.63 12.73 -3.49
CA GLY A 42 15.08 13.30 -4.76
C GLY A 42 14.06 13.13 -5.90
N PHE A 43 13.18 12.14 -5.81
CA PHE A 43 12.14 11.81 -6.82
C PHE A 43 10.74 12.23 -6.38
N ALA A 44 10.56 12.58 -5.11
CA ALA A 44 9.27 12.99 -4.55
C ALA A 44 8.75 14.26 -5.19
N LYS A 45 7.44 14.31 -5.47
CA LYS A 45 6.77 15.44 -6.15
C LYS A 45 5.98 16.31 -5.19
N LYS A 46 5.60 15.78 -4.05
CA LYS A 46 4.85 16.46 -3.01
C LYS A 46 5.37 16.09 -1.63
N PHE A 47 5.07 16.92 -0.64
CA PHE A 47 5.37 16.65 0.76
C PHE A 47 4.27 17.19 1.68
N ILE A 48 3.85 16.37 2.64
CA ILE A 48 3.06 16.75 3.81
C ILE A 48 4.02 17.03 4.98
N TYR A 49 5.01 16.16 5.16
CA TYR A 49 6.08 16.28 6.16
C TYR A 49 7.18 17.20 5.65
N ALA A 50 7.85 17.90 6.55
CA ALA A 50 9.01 18.73 6.21
C ALA A 50 10.09 17.86 5.53
N PRO A 51 10.39 18.06 4.24
CA PRO A 51 11.39 17.25 3.57
C PRO A 51 12.80 17.60 4.03
N ALA A 52 13.67 16.60 4.08
CA ALA A 52 15.11 16.80 4.19
C ALA A 52 15.75 16.48 2.83
N PHE A 53 16.73 17.28 2.43
CA PHE A 53 17.48 17.08 1.19
C PHE A 53 18.97 16.99 1.50
N ASP A 54 19.67 16.13 0.76
CA ASP A 54 21.11 15.88 0.88
C ASP A 54 21.85 16.42 -0.37
N PHE A 55 22.00 17.75 -0.43
CA PHE A 55 22.75 18.40 -1.49
C PHE A 55 24.27 18.24 -1.29
N SER A 56 25.02 18.49 -2.37
CA SER A 56 26.47 18.35 -2.35
C SER A 56 27.14 19.50 -1.60
N VAL A 57 28.24 19.20 -0.94
CA VAL A 57 29.13 20.19 -0.36
C VAL A 57 29.71 21.08 -1.47
N VAL A 58 29.75 22.41 -1.24
CA VAL A 58 30.38 23.38 -2.12
C VAL A 58 31.71 23.82 -1.52
N GLU A 59 32.77 23.80 -2.30
CA GLU A 59 34.11 24.21 -1.85
C GLU A 59 34.12 25.67 -1.36
N GLY A 60 34.74 25.93 -0.22
CA GLY A 60 34.80 27.24 0.41
C GLY A 60 33.54 27.65 1.18
N ALA A 61 32.51 26.82 1.20
CA ALA A 61 31.30 27.07 1.99
C ALA A 61 31.53 26.71 3.46
N VAL A 62 30.99 27.55 4.34
CA VAL A 62 30.92 27.29 5.80
C VAL A 62 29.48 27.26 6.30
N GLN A 63 28.53 27.73 5.48
CA GLN A 63 27.12 27.77 5.81
C GLN A 63 26.29 27.69 4.52
N TYR A 64 25.02 27.28 4.64
CA TYR A 64 24.09 27.11 3.53
C TYR A 64 22.80 27.85 3.84
N ARG A 65 22.36 28.72 2.94
CA ARG A 65 21.07 29.43 3.02
C ARG A 65 20.02 28.69 2.21
N TYR A 66 19.03 28.17 2.90
CA TYR A 66 17.86 27.55 2.33
C TYR A 66 16.80 28.62 2.09
N THR A 67 16.36 28.80 0.86
CA THR A 67 15.29 29.74 0.50
C THR A 67 14.22 28.98 -0.26
N VAL A 68 12.99 28.98 0.28
CA VAL A 68 11.80 28.43 -0.38
C VAL A 68 10.96 29.59 -0.86
N THR A 69 10.59 29.59 -2.14
CA THR A 69 9.75 30.61 -2.76
C THR A 69 8.48 29.98 -3.32
N SER A 70 7.31 30.50 -2.98
CA SER A 70 6.02 30.08 -3.53
C SER A 70 5.76 30.66 -4.92
N GLU A 71 4.77 30.09 -5.63
CA GLU A 71 4.30 30.64 -6.92
C GLU A 71 3.82 32.09 -6.82
N SER A 72 3.36 32.54 -5.64
CA SER A 72 2.97 33.94 -5.39
C SER A 72 4.15 34.89 -5.17
N GLY A 73 5.40 34.36 -5.13
CA GLY A 73 6.61 35.13 -4.89
C GLY A 73 6.95 35.36 -3.41
N GLN A 74 6.16 34.84 -2.48
CA GLN A 74 6.50 34.88 -1.05
C GLN A 74 7.66 33.91 -0.76
N SER A 75 8.62 34.34 0.07
CA SER A 75 9.81 33.55 0.38
C SER A 75 10.04 33.41 1.87
N TRP A 76 10.57 32.26 2.27
CA TRP A 76 10.99 31.90 3.62
C TRP A 76 12.41 31.37 3.57
N SER A 77 13.24 31.69 4.56
CA SER A 77 14.61 31.24 4.56
C SER A 77 15.14 30.95 5.96
N PHE A 78 16.13 30.08 6.03
CA PHE A 78 16.94 29.81 7.20
C PHE A 78 18.36 29.44 6.75
N THR A 79 19.31 29.35 7.70
CA THR A 79 20.68 28.90 7.45
C THR A 79 20.97 27.61 8.20
N SER A 80 21.84 26.78 7.63
CA SER A 80 22.34 25.52 8.18
C SER A 80 23.84 25.42 7.94
N ASP A 81 24.55 24.76 8.83
CA ASP A 81 26.00 24.51 8.68
C ASP A 81 26.27 23.31 7.72
N SER A 82 25.21 22.65 7.25
CA SER A 82 25.27 21.50 6.33
C SER A 82 24.41 21.72 5.08
N PRO A 83 24.85 21.25 3.91
CA PRO A 83 24.00 21.16 2.72
C PRO A 83 22.92 20.07 2.82
N GLN A 84 22.97 19.26 3.88
CA GLN A 84 22.03 18.20 4.22
C GLN A 84 21.17 18.67 5.39
N SER A 85 19.98 19.21 5.10
CA SER A 85 19.10 19.77 6.13
C SER A 85 17.63 19.61 5.77
N ALA A 86 16.79 19.63 6.83
CA ALA A 86 15.35 19.60 6.72
C ALA A 86 14.76 21.02 6.64
N LEU A 87 13.61 21.15 6.00
CA LEU A 87 12.85 22.41 5.94
C LEU A 87 12.01 22.69 7.21
N SER A 88 12.17 21.87 8.27
CA SER A 88 11.42 22.00 9.53
C SER A 88 11.39 23.43 10.11
N PRO A 89 12.48 24.23 10.07
CA PRO A 89 12.47 25.59 10.64
C PRO A 89 11.46 26.55 9.99
N ILE A 90 11.10 26.33 8.75
CA ILE A 90 10.20 27.20 7.99
C ILE A 90 8.91 26.50 7.54
N TRP A 91 8.77 25.20 7.80
CA TRP A 91 7.72 24.37 7.22
C TRP A 91 6.31 24.85 7.53
N THR A 92 6.03 25.23 8.79
CA THR A 92 4.72 25.76 9.19
C THR A 92 4.37 27.11 8.58
N SER A 93 5.36 27.85 8.12
CA SER A 93 5.17 29.19 7.51
C SER A 93 4.82 29.08 6.03
N ILE A 94 5.16 27.97 5.36
CA ILE A 94 4.84 27.74 3.95
C ILE A 94 3.36 27.33 3.86
N PRO A 95 2.51 28.04 3.07
CA PRO A 95 1.10 27.64 2.92
C PRO A 95 0.95 26.24 2.31
N GLU A 96 0.01 25.45 2.83
CA GLU A 96 -0.42 24.22 2.20
C GLU A 96 -1.11 24.49 0.84
N GLY A 97 -1.12 23.51 -0.05
CA GLY A 97 -1.77 23.61 -1.35
C GLY A 97 -1.01 24.49 -2.35
N THR A 98 0.30 24.66 -2.21
CA THR A 98 1.10 25.54 -3.09
C THR A 98 2.32 24.82 -3.67
N ASN A 99 2.66 25.16 -4.92
CA ASN A 99 3.95 24.77 -5.48
C ASN A 99 5.03 25.73 -4.98
N VAL A 100 6.18 25.18 -4.66
CA VAL A 100 7.33 25.90 -4.15
C VAL A 100 8.61 25.51 -4.89
N ALA A 101 9.54 26.47 -4.95
CA ALA A 101 10.90 26.26 -5.42
C ALA A 101 11.87 26.50 -4.25
N LEU A 102 12.68 25.49 -3.95
CA LEU A 102 13.79 25.56 -3.01
C LEU A 102 15.07 25.87 -3.77
N LYS A 103 15.86 26.81 -3.25
CA LYS A 103 17.24 27.07 -3.64
C LYS A 103 18.13 27.03 -2.40
N VAL A 104 19.26 26.35 -2.50
CA VAL A 104 20.27 26.27 -1.43
C VAL A 104 21.55 26.90 -1.89
N GLU A 105 21.88 28.07 -1.35
CA GLU A 105 23.09 28.83 -1.65
C GLU A 105 24.16 28.57 -0.58
N ALA A 106 25.37 28.29 -1.04
CA ALA A 106 26.54 28.09 -0.21
C ALA A 106 27.20 29.44 0.11
N LEU A 107 27.49 29.69 1.39
CA LEU A 107 28.03 30.94 1.90
C LEU A 107 29.43 30.71 2.48
N ASN A 108 30.35 31.65 2.22
CA ASN A 108 31.67 31.70 2.87
C ASN A 108 31.59 32.33 4.29
N GLY A 109 32.73 32.42 4.96
CA GLY A 109 32.82 32.98 6.32
C GLY A 109 32.46 34.47 6.43
N SER A 110 32.39 35.20 5.31
CA SER A 110 31.90 36.60 5.26
C SER A 110 30.42 36.69 4.89
N GLY A 111 29.73 35.58 4.66
CA GLY A 111 28.31 35.53 4.28
C GLY A 111 28.06 35.77 2.79
N GLU A 112 29.10 35.75 1.95
CA GLU A 112 28.97 35.91 0.51
C GLU A 112 28.65 34.57 -0.14
N VAL A 113 27.85 34.58 -1.21
CA VAL A 113 27.49 33.37 -1.98
C VAL A 113 28.70 32.91 -2.81
N VAL A 114 29.18 31.72 -2.53
CA VAL A 114 30.29 31.07 -3.27
C VAL A 114 29.80 29.98 -4.24
N GLY A 115 28.51 29.61 -4.20
CA GLY A 115 27.95 28.64 -5.12
C GLY A 115 26.49 28.30 -4.77
N VAL A 116 25.92 27.40 -5.57
CA VAL A 116 24.59 26.80 -5.34
C VAL A 116 24.79 25.32 -5.05
N ALA A 117 24.36 24.88 -3.87
CA ALA A 117 24.44 23.46 -3.47
C ALA A 117 23.37 22.61 -4.16
N GLY A 118 22.18 23.18 -4.36
CA GLY A 118 21.10 22.50 -5.06
C GLY A 118 19.81 23.30 -5.18
N GLU A 119 18.91 22.78 -6.01
CA GLU A 119 17.58 23.35 -6.26
C GLU A 119 16.56 22.22 -6.37
N ARG A 120 15.31 22.47 -5.91
CA ARG A 120 14.18 21.53 -6.00
C ARG A 120 12.87 22.27 -6.11
N SER A 121 11.96 21.72 -6.96
CA SER A 121 10.56 22.16 -6.97
C SER A 121 9.68 21.01 -6.52
N PHE A 122 8.69 21.32 -5.68
CA PHE A 122 7.74 20.32 -5.17
C PHE A 122 6.44 21.02 -4.75
N PHE A 123 5.41 20.20 -4.50
CA PHE A 123 4.13 20.67 -3.99
C PHE A 123 4.08 20.50 -2.46
N ARG A 124 3.76 21.57 -1.73
CA ARG A 124 3.42 21.52 -0.31
C ARG A 124 1.96 21.10 -0.21
N ASP A 125 1.72 19.83 0.16
CA ASP A 125 0.38 19.26 0.20
C ASP A 125 -0.33 19.54 1.54
N TYR A 126 -1.64 19.24 1.56
CA TYR A 126 -2.48 19.40 2.74
C TYR A 126 -2.23 18.26 3.74
N GLY A 127 -2.11 18.64 5.02
CA GLY A 127 -2.01 17.69 6.12
C GLY A 127 -3.38 17.19 6.61
N PHE A 128 -3.36 16.22 7.54
CA PHE A 128 -4.54 15.74 8.24
C PHE A 128 -5.18 16.88 9.06
N ASN A 129 -6.41 17.20 8.72
CA ASN A 129 -7.18 18.31 9.33
C ASN A 129 -8.67 17.92 9.43
N PRO A 130 -9.10 17.15 10.44
CA PRO A 130 -10.50 16.78 10.62
C PRO A 130 -11.37 18.02 10.95
N PRO A 131 -12.72 17.94 10.78
CA PRO A 131 -13.48 16.72 10.52
C PRO A 131 -13.54 16.32 9.05
N TYR A 132 -13.56 15.02 8.81
CA TYR A 132 -13.89 14.44 7.50
C TYR A 132 -15.31 13.88 7.50
N THR A 133 -15.85 13.55 6.31
CA THR A 133 -17.14 12.87 6.21
C THR A 133 -17.05 11.51 6.90
N GLY A 134 -17.87 11.30 7.90
CA GLY A 134 -17.95 10.02 8.63
C GLY A 134 -18.58 8.92 7.79
N ALA A 135 -18.50 7.68 8.28
CA ALA A 135 -19.11 6.52 7.64
C ALA A 135 -20.63 6.73 7.46
N VAL A 136 -21.10 6.49 6.22
CA VAL A 136 -22.54 6.65 5.88
C VAL A 136 -23.37 5.41 6.18
N ARG A 137 -22.72 4.32 6.57
CA ARG A 137 -23.33 3.06 7.06
C ARG A 137 -22.35 2.35 7.99
N SER A 138 -22.80 1.32 8.70
CA SER A 138 -21.90 0.54 9.55
C SER A 138 -20.83 -0.16 8.70
N TYR A 139 -19.63 -0.32 9.25
CA TYR A 139 -18.52 -0.95 8.53
C TYR A 139 -18.87 -2.40 8.16
N ARG A 140 -19.50 -3.14 9.06
CA ARG A 140 -19.95 -4.51 8.82
C ARG A 140 -20.97 -4.59 7.68
N GLU A 141 -21.95 -3.68 7.64
CA GLU A 141 -22.93 -3.62 6.55
C GLU A 141 -22.24 -3.32 5.22
N ALA A 142 -21.33 -2.33 5.18
CA ALA A 142 -20.58 -1.98 3.98
C ALA A 142 -19.76 -3.17 3.45
N ALA A 143 -19.09 -3.90 4.34
CA ALA A 143 -18.32 -5.10 4.01
C ALA A 143 -19.21 -6.20 3.41
N ILE A 144 -20.32 -6.52 4.07
CA ILE A 144 -21.27 -7.53 3.60
C ILE A 144 -21.86 -7.17 2.23
N LEU A 145 -22.27 -5.92 2.03
CA LEU A 145 -22.79 -5.48 0.74
C LEU A 145 -21.74 -5.58 -0.38
N GLY A 146 -20.47 -5.27 -0.08
CA GLY A 146 -19.37 -5.44 -1.02
C GLY A 146 -19.13 -6.89 -1.41
N LEU A 147 -19.16 -7.81 -0.45
CA LEU A 147 -19.04 -9.26 -0.68
C LEU A 147 -20.25 -9.82 -1.45
N LEU A 148 -21.46 -9.40 -1.09
CA LEU A 148 -22.67 -9.80 -1.81
C LEU A 148 -22.68 -9.30 -3.26
N TYR A 149 -22.15 -8.11 -3.53
CA TYR A 149 -21.99 -7.64 -4.91
C TYR A 149 -21.07 -8.57 -5.69
N VAL A 150 -19.92 -8.97 -5.15
CA VAL A 150 -19.00 -9.94 -5.78
C VAL A 150 -19.72 -11.27 -5.99
N HIS A 151 -20.34 -11.82 -4.96
CA HIS A 151 -21.05 -13.09 -5.00
C HIS A 151 -22.14 -13.12 -6.08
N THR A 152 -22.90 -12.04 -6.26
CA THR A 152 -24.00 -12.00 -7.23
C THR A 152 -23.56 -11.73 -8.68
N MET A 153 -22.28 -11.49 -8.93
CA MET A 153 -21.77 -11.36 -10.31
C MET A 153 -21.93 -12.67 -11.08
N PRO A 154 -22.55 -12.66 -12.28
CA PRO A 154 -22.71 -13.89 -13.08
C PRO A 154 -21.39 -14.63 -13.33
N GLN A 155 -20.29 -13.87 -13.51
CA GLN A 155 -18.96 -14.43 -13.74
C GLN A 155 -18.40 -15.13 -12.51
N VAL A 156 -18.77 -14.70 -11.30
CA VAL A 156 -18.42 -15.36 -10.04
C VAL A 156 -19.30 -16.58 -9.82
N GLN A 157 -20.62 -16.44 -10.02
CA GLN A 157 -21.59 -17.54 -9.90
C GLN A 157 -21.26 -18.70 -10.84
N SER A 158 -20.67 -18.44 -12.01
CA SER A 158 -20.32 -19.50 -12.96
C SER A 158 -19.39 -20.57 -12.38
N PHE A 159 -18.53 -20.24 -11.42
CA PHE A 159 -17.64 -21.19 -10.75
C PHE A 159 -18.38 -22.26 -9.91
N ALA A 160 -19.67 -22.04 -9.57
CA ALA A 160 -20.45 -23.09 -8.90
C ALA A 160 -20.69 -24.32 -9.76
N THR A 161 -20.63 -24.19 -11.09
CA THR A 161 -20.96 -25.26 -12.05
C THR A 161 -19.89 -25.47 -13.14
N SER A 162 -18.93 -24.56 -13.26
CA SER A 162 -17.85 -24.61 -14.25
C SER A 162 -16.53 -24.29 -13.56
N VAL A 163 -15.48 -25.00 -13.92
CA VAL A 163 -14.12 -24.67 -13.46
C VAL A 163 -13.53 -23.54 -14.30
N GLU A 164 -13.88 -23.47 -15.61
CA GLU A 164 -13.36 -22.43 -16.50
C GLU A 164 -14.00 -21.07 -16.20
N PRO A 165 -13.20 -19.99 -16.09
CA PRO A 165 -13.70 -18.67 -15.81
C PRO A 165 -14.48 -18.06 -16.99
N ASP A 166 -15.57 -17.36 -16.70
CA ASP A 166 -16.26 -16.53 -17.68
C ASP A 166 -15.44 -15.26 -17.98
N MET A 167 -14.73 -15.27 -19.11
CA MET A 167 -13.83 -14.18 -19.53
C MET A 167 -14.57 -12.90 -19.95
N SER A 168 -15.89 -12.83 -19.85
CA SER A 168 -16.62 -11.54 -19.95
C SER A 168 -16.24 -10.58 -18.83
N TYR A 169 -15.65 -11.10 -17.72
CA TYR A 169 -14.90 -10.31 -16.76
C TYR A 169 -13.40 -10.41 -17.10
N PRO A 170 -12.83 -9.43 -17.83
CA PRO A 170 -11.51 -9.56 -18.44
C PRO A 170 -10.35 -9.62 -17.44
N HIS A 171 -10.57 -9.21 -16.18
CA HIS A 171 -9.54 -9.28 -15.14
C HIS A 171 -9.21 -10.72 -14.71
N TYR A 172 -10.02 -11.72 -15.06
CA TYR A 172 -9.62 -13.13 -14.89
C TYR A 172 -8.38 -13.52 -15.70
N THR A 173 -7.88 -12.60 -16.56
CA THR A 173 -6.56 -12.72 -17.18
C THR A 173 -5.40 -12.73 -16.16
N TYR A 174 -5.66 -12.39 -14.88
CA TYR A 174 -4.71 -12.46 -13.76
C TYR A 174 -5.17 -13.47 -12.69
N PRO A 175 -5.07 -14.78 -12.96
CA PRO A 175 -5.70 -15.83 -12.13
C PRO A 175 -5.30 -15.79 -10.66
N CYS A 176 -4.00 -15.76 -10.35
CA CYS A 176 -3.52 -15.79 -8.97
C CYS A 176 -4.16 -14.68 -8.12
N LYS A 177 -4.19 -13.45 -8.66
CA LYS A 177 -4.72 -12.27 -8.00
C LYS A 177 -6.25 -12.28 -7.94
N ILE A 178 -6.91 -12.49 -9.08
CA ILE A 178 -8.35 -12.25 -9.20
C ILE A 178 -9.17 -13.49 -8.86
N ILE A 179 -8.81 -14.66 -9.39
CA ILE A 179 -9.51 -15.91 -9.05
C ILE A 179 -9.21 -16.30 -7.60
N GLY A 180 -7.96 -16.09 -7.15
CA GLY A 180 -7.64 -16.20 -5.72
C GLY A 180 -8.49 -15.29 -4.83
N ALA A 181 -8.78 -14.07 -5.28
CA ALA A 181 -9.67 -13.16 -4.53
C ALA A 181 -11.14 -13.60 -4.57
N VAL A 182 -11.61 -14.27 -5.63
CA VAL A 182 -12.93 -14.93 -5.63
C VAL A 182 -12.98 -15.98 -4.53
N VAL A 183 -12.00 -16.87 -4.45
CA VAL A 183 -11.93 -17.90 -3.37
C VAL A 183 -12.03 -17.24 -1.99
N LYS A 184 -11.20 -16.24 -1.73
CA LYS A 184 -11.17 -15.54 -0.45
C LYS A 184 -12.49 -14.82 -0.13
N SER A 185 -13.10 -14.15 -1.11
CA SER A 185 -14.36 -13.43 -0.94
C SER A 185 -15.50 -14.38 -0.59
N GLU A 186 -15.57 -15.53 -1.26
CA GLU A 186 -16.63 -16.51 -1.05
C GLU A 186 -16.46 -17.24 0.29
N VAL A 187 -15.23 -17.58 0.68
CA VAL A 187 -14.95 -18.13 2.01
C VAL A 187 -15.34 -17.15 3.11
N LEU A 188 -15.00 -15.87 2.95
CA LEU A 188 -15.37 -14.85 3.93
C LEU A 188 -16.89 -14.66 3.99
N LEU A 189 -17.57 -14.61 2.84
CA LEU A 189 -19.02 -14.51 2.78
C LEU A 189 -19.70 -15.70 3.48
N ALA A 190 -19.23 -16.92 3.23
CA ALA A 190 -19.74 -18.13 3.86
C ALA A 190 -19.65 -18.08 5.40
N SER A 191 -18.57 -17.52 5.92
CA SER A 191 -18.38 -17.35 7.38
C SER A 191 -19.28 -16.29 8.00
N LEU A 192 -19.57 -15.21 7.26
CA LEU A 192 -20.37 -14.08 7.75
C LEU A 192 -21.88 -14.33 7.61
N LEU A 193 -22.30 -15.05 6.56
CA LEU A 193 -23.70 -15.28 6.21
C LEU A 193 -23.97 -16.78 5.94
N PRO A 194 -24.28 -17.56 6.97
CA PRO A 194 -24.43 -19.02 6.86
C PRO A 194 -25.44 -19.50 5.80
N HIS A 195 -26.46 -18.72 5.49
CA HIS A 195 -27.45 -19.07 4.45
C HIS A 195 -26.92 -19.00 3.02
N TYR A 196 -25.75 -18.36 2.78
CA TYR A 196 -25.04 -18.40 1.51
C TYR A 196 -23.94 -19.47 1.48
N SER A 197 -23.62 -20.12 2.61
CA SER A 197 -22.41 -20.93 2.78
C SER A 197 -22.27 -22.03 1.72
N ASP A 198 -23.32 -22.79 1.43
CA ASP A 198 -23.24 -23.89 0.49
C ASP A 198 -22.88 -23.41 -0.92
N ASN A 199 -23.54 -22.36 -1.42
CA ASN A 199 -23.26 -21.82 -2.75
C ASN A 199 -21.89 -21.12 -2.78
N ALA A 200 -21.56 -20.33 -1.78
CA ALA A 200 -20.29 -19.63 -1.71
C ALA A 200 -19.10 -20.61 -1.66
N LEU A 201 -19.19 -21.67 -0.87
CA LEU A 201 -18.15 -22.71 -0.86
C LEU A 201 -18.11 -23.53 -2.15
N ALA A 202 -19.24 -23.73 -2.85
CA ALA A 202 -19.23 -24.35 -4.18
C ALA A 202 -18.46 -23.49 -5.19
N ILE A 203 -18.71 -22.17 -5.21
CA ILE A 203 -17.99 -21.19 -6.03
C ILE A 203 -16.48 -21.19 -5.69
N ALA A 204 -16.15 -21.11 -4.41
CA ALA A 204 -14.76 -21.11 -3.95
C ALA A 204 -14.01 -22.38 -4.40
N ARG A 205 -14.66 -23.57 -4.32
CA ARG A 205 -14.10 -24.83 -4.80
C ARG A 205 -13.86 -24.83 -6.31
N GLY A 206 -14.82 -24.34 -7.10
CA GLY A 206 -14.68 -24.24 -8.57
C GLY A 206 -13.53 -23.31 -8.96
N ALA A 207 -13.47 -22.14 -8.36
CA ALA A 207 -12.40 -21.16 -8.58
C ALA A 207 -11.01 -21.70 -8.15
N ALA A 208 -10.93 -22.37 -7.00
CA ALA A 208 -9.69 -23.01 -6.53
C ALA A 208 -9.28 -24.17 -7.44
N GLN A 209 -10.24 -24.96 -7.94
CA GLN A 209 -9.96 -26.06 -8.85
C GLN A 209 -9.35 -25.55 -10.17
N PHE A 210 -9.84 -24.42 -10.72
CA PHE A 210 -9.21 -23.79 -11.88
C PHE A 210 -7.73 -23.47 -11.62
N LEU A 211 -7.41 -22.86 -10.47
CA LEU A 211 -6.02 -22.56 -10.12
C LEU A 211 -5.16 -23.81 -10.03
N ILE A 212 -5.69 -24.89 -9.44
CA ILE A 212 -4.99 -26.18 -9.34
C ILE A 212 -4.76 -26.79 -10.72
N ASP A 213 -5.77 -26.85 -11.56
CA ASP A 213 -5.72 -27.49 -12.89
C ASP A 213 -4.75 -26.78 -13.85
N HIS A 214 -4.54 -25.47 -13.66
CA HIS A 214 -3.63 -24.66 -14.44
C HIS A 214 -2.25 -24.45 -13.77
N SER A 215 -2.04 -25.00 -12.58
CA SER A 215 -0.73 -24.98 -11.92
C SER A 215 0.27 -25.88 -12.62
N ARG A 216 1.55 -25.55 -12.49
CA ARG A 216 2.64 -26.43 -12.94
C ARG A 216 2.61 -27.73 -12.14
N LYS A 217 2.98 -28.83 -12.81
CA LYS A 217 3.01 -30.15 -12.18
C LYS A 217 4.14 -30.28 -11.17
N ALA A 218 4.03 -31.27 -10.27
CA ALA A 218 4.97 -31.46 -9.17
C ALA A 218 6.42 -31.74 -9.61
N ASP A 219 6.62 -32.27 -10.82
CA ASP A 219 7.91 -32.58 -11.41
C ASP A 219 8.49 -31.45 -12.31
N GLU A 220 7.78 -30.34 -12.41
CA GLU A 220 8.20 -29.20 -13.24
C GLU A 220 8.95 -28.14 -12.40
N PRO A 221 9.75 -27.26 -13.03
CA PRO A 221 10.59 -26.28 -12.32
C PRO A 221 9.83 -25.35 -11.37
N LEU A 222 8.65 -24.87 -11.78
CA LEU A 222 7.76 -24.01 -10.97
C LEU A 222 6.59 -24.82 -10.38
N ALA A 223 6.87 -26.02 -9.86
CA ALA A 223 5.87 -26.93 -9.32
C ALA A 223 4.82 -26.23 -8.46
N TYR A 224 3.56 -26.56 -8.67
CA TYR A 224 2.38 -26.01 -7.99
C TYR A 224 2.08 -24.51 -8.24
N PHE A 225 2.91 -23.76 -8.97
CA PHE A 225 2.60 -22.35 -9.26
C PHE A 225 1.46 -22.25 -10.25
N PRO A 226 0.35 -21.58 -9.89
CA PRO A 226 -0.67 -21.17 -10.86
C PRO A 226 -0.11 -20.07 -11.77
N PRO A 227 -0.68 -19.87 -12.99
CA PRO A 227 -0.21 -18.82 -13.88
C PRO A 227 -0.59 -17.42 -13.37
N THR A 228 0.33 -16.45 -13.49
CA THR A 228 -0.01 -15.04 -13.32
C THR A 228 -0.87 -14.52 -14.48
N TYR A 229 -0.66 -15.01 -15.71
CA TYR A 229 -1.26 -14.53 -16.94
C TYR A 229 -2.05 -15.64 -17.66
N TYR A 230 -3.27 -15.29 -18.12
CA TYR A 230 -4.17 -16.23 -18.80
C TYR A 230 -4.94 -15.55 -19.95
N LYS A 231 -5.14 -16.27 -21.09
CA LYS A 231 -5.93 -15.85 -22.27
C LYS A 231 -5.45 -14.56 -22.98
N ASN A 232 -4.29 -14.02 -22.73
CA ASN A 232 -3.72 -12.88 -23.45
C ASN A 232 -4.67 -11.67 -23.60
N LEU A 233 -5.34 -11.31 -22.52
CA LEU A 233 -6.22 -10.14 -22.46
C LEU A 233 -5.54 -9.01 -21.67
N ILE A 234 -6.03 -7.78 -21.86
CA ILE A 234 -5.46 -6.59 -21.20
C ILE A 234 -3.93 -6.59 -21.37
N HIS A 235 -3.18 -6.32 -20.32
CA HIS A 235 -1.70 -6.30 -20.36
C HIS A 235 -1.06 -7.70 -20.37
N SER A 236 -1.83 -8.78 -20.12
CA SER A 236 -1.31 -10.15 -20.26
C SER A 236 -0.98 -10.52 -21.71
N LYS A 237 -1.51 -9.79 -22.69
CA LYS A 237 -1.22 -9.92 -24.12
C LYS A 237 0.16 -9.39 -24.51
N GLU A 238 0.76 -8.56 -23.66
CA GLU A 238 2.05 -7.91 -23.96
C GLU A 238 3.19 -8.93 -23.98
N SER A 239 4.12 -8.77 -24.90
CA SER A 239 5.20 -9.74 -25.13
C SER A 239 6.10 -9.98 -23.91
N TRP A 240 6.22 -8.98 -23.01
CA TRP A 240 6.98 -9.12 -21.76
C TRP A 240 6.24 -9.93 -20.67
N ASN A 241 4.96 -10.27 -20.89
CA ASN A 241 4.14 -11.08 -20.00
C ASN A 241 3.82 -12.47 -20.55
N GLN A 242 3.78 -12.62 -21.87
CA GLN A 242 3.45 -13.90 -22.50
C GLN A 242 4.46 -15.00 -22.12
N GLY A 243 3.96 -16.14 -21.67
CA GLY A 243 4.78 -17.28 -21.23
C GLY A 243 5.62 -17.01 -19.97
N LYS A 244 5.33 -15.95 -19.24
CA LYS A 244 6.01 -15.57 -18.00
C LYS A 244 5.09 -15.69 -16.80
N THR A 245 5.69 -15.64 -15.60
CA THR A 245 4.95 -15.54 -14.33
C THR A 245 5.67 -14.60 -13.38
N MET A 246 4.90 -13.82 -12.61
CA MET A 246 5.41 -13.03 -11.49
C MET A 246 5.62 -13.94 -10.31
N ALA A 247 6.81 -13.90 -9.71
CA ALA A 247 7.16 -14.80 -8.61
C ALA A 247 6.14 -14.76 -7.47
N LEU A 248 5.79 -13.56 -7.00
CA LEU A 248 5.02 -13.40 -5.76
C LEU A 248 3.52 -13.62 -5.92
N GLU A 249 2.99 -13.67 -7.15
CA GLU A 249 1.56 -13.87 -7.39
C GLU A 249 1.07 -15.25 -6.92
N ALA A 250 1.92 -16.28 -6.99
CA ALA A 250 1.59 -17.61 -6.49
C ALA A 250 1.33 -17.63 -4.96
N ALA A 251 1.97 -16.74 -4.18
CA ALA A 251 1.69 -16.60 -2.76
C ALA A 251 0.25 -16.13 -2.49
N SER A 252 -0.30 -15.25 -3.34
CA SER A 252 -1.69 -14.81 -3.25
C SER A 252 -2.69 -15.95 -3.45
N ALA A 253 -2.42 -16.84 -4.42
CA ALA A 253 -3.21 -18.04 -4.65
C ALA A 253 -3.05 -19.05 -3.48
N ALA A 254 -1.83 -19.22 -2.96
CA ALA A 254 -1.57 -20.09 -1.81
C ALA A 254 -2.35 -19.66 -0.56
N GLU A 255 -2.39 -18.37 -0.27
CA GLU A 255 -3.23 -17.86 0.83
C GLU A 255 -4.72 -18.15 0.62
N ALA A 256 -5.21 -18.08 -0.63
CA ALA A 256 -6.59 -18.44 -0.94
C ALA A 256 -6.86 -19.95 -0.71
N PHE A 257 -5.90 -20.81 -1.02
CA PHE A 257 -6.00 -22.24 -0.69
C PHE A 257 -6.02 -22.48 0.83
N LEU A 258 -5.20 -21.77 1.60
CA LEU A 258 -5.22 -21.89 3.07
C LEU A 258 -6.56 -21.44 3.65
N ASP A 259 -7.15 -20.34 3.15
CA ASP A 259 -8.48 -19.89 3.59
C ASP A 259 -9.55 -20.93 3.28
N LEU A 260 -9.50 -21.55 2.09
CA LEU A 260 -10.45 -22.60 1.70
C LEU A 260 -10.23 -23.90 2.48
N TYR A 261 -8.99 -24.27 2.79
CA TYR A 261 -8.69 -25.38 3.69
C TYR A 261 -9.29 -25.17 5.07
N ASN A 262 -9.10 -23.99 5.66
CA ASN A 262 -9.66 -23.65 6.97
C ASN A 262 -11.20 -23.73 6.99
N ALA A 263 -11.85 -23.36 5.88
CA ALA A 263 -13.30 -23.40 5.76
C ALA A 263 -13.87 -24.80 5.51
N THR A 264 -13.11 -25.71 4.88
CA THR A 264 -13.64 -26.99 4.39
C THR A 264 -12.98 -28.23 4.98
N GLY A 265 -11.76 -28.12 5.51
CA GLY A 265 -10.93 -29.25 5.95
C GLY A 265 -10.39 -30.11 4.81
N GLU A 266 -10.52 -29.67 3.55
CA GLU A 266 -10.07 -30.47 2.40
C GLU A 266 -8.55 -30.36 2.22
N GLU A 267 -7.82 -31.41 2.59
CA GLU A 267 -6.34 -31.52 2.59
C GLU A 267 -5.67 -31.13 1.26
N LYS A 268 -6.35 -31.32 0.14
CA LYS A 268 -5.80 -30.98 -1.18
C LYS A 268 -5.38 -29.52 -1.28
N TYR A 269 -6.08 -28.60 -0.60
CA TYR A 269 -5.77 -27.16 -0.63
C TYR A 269 -4.53 -26.85 0.22
N LEU A 270 -4.43 -27.43 1.43
CA LEU A 270 -3.22 -27.31 2.24
C LEU A 270 -2.01 -27.88 1.52
N ASN A 271 -2.15 -29.09 0.94
CA ASN A 271 -1.07 -29.73 0.20
C ASN A 271 -0.61 -28.90 -1.01
N HIS A 272 -1.54 -28.27 -1.73
CA HIS A 272 -1.18 -27.40 -2.86
C HIS A 272 -0.46 -26.13 -2.39
N ALA A 273 -0.94 -25.49 -1.30
CA ALA A 273 -0.25 -24.37 -0.68
C ALA A 273 1.18 -24.76 -0.25
N LEU A 274 1.36 -25.86 0.46
CA LEU A 274 2.68 -26.34 0.86
C LEU A 274 3.60 -26.61 -0.34
N GLY A 275 3.06 -27.16 -1.45
CA GLY A 275 3.79 -27.35 -2.69
C GLY A 275 4.30 -26.03 -3.30
N ILE A 276 3.49 -24.96 -3.25
CA ILE A 276 3.90 -23.61 -3.65
C ILE A 276 5.05 -23.12 -2.74
N ALA A 277 4.93 -23.30 -1.42
CA ALA A 277 5.96 -22.88 -0.48
C ALA A 277 7.29 -23.61 -0.69
N ASP A 278 7.25 -24.92 -0.98
CA ASP A 278 8.44 -25.71 -1.29
C ASP A 278 9.12 -25.24 -2.60
N THR A 279 8.33 -24.77 -3.56
CA THR A 279 8.88 -24.16 -4.77
C THR A 279 9.56 -22.84 -4.47
N TYR A 280 8.98 -22.00 -3.62
CA TYR A 280 9.67 -20.79 -3.17
C TYR A 280 11.00 -21.09 -2.47
N LEU A 281 11.09 -22.12 -1.63
CA LEU A 281 12.38 -22.50 -1.03
C LEU A 281 13.45 -22.80 -2.08
N ARG A 282 13.09 -23.50 -3.17
CA ARG A 282 14.04 -23.82 -4.26
C ARG A 282 14.44 -22.59 -5.08
N LEU A 283 13.57 -21.59 -5.17
CA LEU A 283 13.81 -20.37 -5.96
C LEU A 283 14.53 -19.27 -5.21
N GLN A 284 14.74 -19.42 -3.89
CA GLN A 284 15.46 -18.43 -3.10
C GLN A 284 16.91 -18.30 -3.56
N CYS A 285 17.34 -17.06 -3.84
CA CYS A 285 18.73 -16.77 -4.13
C CYS A 285 19.59 -16.87 -2.87
N GLU A 286 20.90 -17.02 -3.04
CA GLU A 286 21.86 -17.13 -1.92
C GLU A 286 21.80 -15.92 -0.97
N ASP A 287 21.54 -14.73 -1.51
CA ASP A 287 21.38 -13.48 -0.77
C ASP A 287 20.05 -13.35 0.00
N GLY A 288 19.17 -14.35 -0.11
CA GLY A 288 17.85 -14.35 0.53
C GLY A 288 16.72 -13.73 -0.31
N SER A 289 17.02 -13.21 -1.49
CA SER A 289 16.05 -12.61 -2.42
C SER A 289 15.36 -13.62 -3.31
N TRP A 290 14.38 -13.15 -4.10
CA TRP A 290 13.77 -13.84 -5.23
C TRP A 290 13.74 -12.92 -6.44
N HIS A 291 13.81 -13.51 -7.65
CA HIS A 291 13.62 -12.73 -8.87
C HIS A 291 12.14 -12.31 -9.03
N ILE A 292 11.91 -11.18 -9.71
CA ILE A 292 10.54 -10.68 -9.93
C ILE A 292 9.74 -11.61 -10.82
N LYS A 293 10.35 -12.08 -11.92
CA LYS A 293 9.66 -12.76 -13.02
C LYS A 293 10.47 -13.93 -13.54
N TYR A 294 9.76 -15.01 -13.84
CA TYR A 294 10.32 -16.24 -14.39
C TYR A 294 9.64 -16.60 -15.71
N ASP A 295 10.34 -17.32 -16.58
CA ASP A 295 9.73 -18.06 -17.66
C ASP A 295 8.88 -19.19 -17.05
N PHE A 296 7.59 -19.23 -17.42
CA PHE A 296 6.64 -20.14 -16.76
C PHE A 296 6.89 -21.61 -17.11
N THR A 297 7.57 -21.90 -18.21
CA THR A 297 7.87 -23.28 -18.65
C THR A 297 9.21 -23.77 -18.12
N THR A 298 10.26 -22.95 -18.27
CA THR A 298 11.62 -23.36 -17.90
C THR A 298 11.98 -23.09 -16.45
N GLY A 299 11.25 -22.18 -15.78
CA GLY A 299 11.58 -21.75 -14.42
C GLY A 299 12.80 -20.82 -14.35
N GLU A 300 13.36 -20.41 -15.49
CA GLU A 300 14.50 -19.53 -15.51
C GLU A 300 14.08 -18.06 -15.23
N PRO A 301 14.86 -17.32 -14.45
CA PRO A 301 14.56 -15.90 -14.22
C PRO A 301 14.68 -15.10 -15.52
N VAL A 302 13.72 -14.21 -15.75
CA VAL A 302 13.70 -13.35 -16.96
C VAL A 302 14.86 -12.35 -16.96
N ASN A 303 15.24 -11.87 -15.77
CA ASN A 303 16.39 -10.99 -15.54
C ASN A 303 16.79 -11.02 -14.05
N ASN A 304 17.78 -10.19 -13.68
CA ASN A 304 18.31 -10.14 -12.31
C ASN A 304 17.50 -9.23 -11.35
N SER A 305 16.39 -8.63 -11.79
CA SER A 305 15.55 -7.77 -10.91
C SER A 305 14.95 -8.59 -9.77
N LYS A 306 14.99 -8.02 -8.56
CA LYS A 306 14.55 -8.69 -7.33
C LYS A 306 13.16 -8.21 -6.90
N ALA A 307 12.40 -9.14 -6.33
CA ALA A 307 11.03 -8.91 -5.90
C ALA A 307 10.94 -8.19 -4.55
N MET A 308 9.88 -7.41 -4.35
CA MET A 308 9.50 -6.81 -3.06
C MET A 308 8.78 -7.86 -2.21
N LEU A 309 9.46 -8.45 -1.23
CA LEU A 309 9.13 -9.74 -0.65
C LEU A 309 7.93 -9.79 0.31
N HIS A 310 7.33 -8.67 0.68
CA HIS A 310 6.28 -8.64 1.72
C HIS A 310 5.14 -9.67 1.56
N PRO A 311 4.64 -10.01 0.35
CA PRO A 311 3.59 -11.02 0.21
C PRO A 311 4.09 -12.42 0.57
N LEU A 312 5.32 -12.76 0.16
CA LEU A 312 5.92 -14.05 0.43
C LEU A 312 6.30 -14.22 1.91
N LEU A 313 6.85 -13.15 2.50
CA LEU A 313 7.22 -13.17 3.93
C LEU A 313 5.99 -13.35 4.81
N ARG A 314 4.86 -12.69 4.48
CA ARG A 314 3.57 -12.87 5.16
C ARG A 314 3.05 -14.30 5.00
N TYR A 315 3.14 -14.85 3.80
CA TYR A 315 2.71 -16.22 3.53
C TYR A 315 3.53 -17.25 4.34
N PHE A 316 4.86 -17.11 4.37
CA PHE A 316 5.70 -17.99 5.19
C PHE A 316 5.42 -17.84 6.68
N LEU A 317 5.24 -16.61 7.17
CA LEU A 317 4.86 -16.37 8.56
C LEU A 317 3.53 -17.05 8.91
N ARG A 318 2.54 -16.97 8.02
CA ARG A 318 1.26 -17.62 8.18
C ARG A 318 1.39 -19.16 8.27
N LEU A 319 2.20 -19.76 7.41
CA LEU A 319 2.49 -21.20 7.46
C LEU A 319 3.17 -21.60 8.78
N GLU A 320 4.07 -20.77 9.29
CA GLU A 320 4.75 -20.98 10.56
C GLU A 320 3.78 -20.89 11.74
N THR A 321 2.99 -19.83 11.81
CA THR A 321 2.15 -19.51 12.98
C THR A 321 0.82 -20.28 13.02
N GLU A 322 0.16 -20.47 11.88
CA GLU A 322 -1.15 -21.13 11.84
C GLU A 322 -1.05 -22.65 11.60
N TYR A 323 0.01 -23.11 10.91
CA TYR A 323 0.15 -24.51 10.49
C TYR A 323 1.39 -25.22 11.05
N GLY A 324 2.19 -24.53 11.88
CA GLY A 324 3.39 -25.11 12.51
C GLY A 324 4.51 -25.50 11.53
N GLN A 325 4.51 -24.93 10.32
CA GLN A 325 5.45 -25.26 9.25
C GLN A 325 6.76 -24.48 9.38
N THR A 326 7.60 -24.84 10.34
CA THR A 326 8.85 -24.14 10.66
C THR A 326 9.97 -24.31 9.63
N LYS A 327 9.83 -25.22 8.66
CA LYS A 327 10.85 -25.42 7.60
C LYS A 327 11.06 -24.17 6.72
N TYR A 328 10.13 -23.22 6.71
CA TYR A 328 10.22 -21.99 5.93
C TYR A 328 10.80 -20.80 6.72
N THR A 329 10.99 -20.94 8.03
CA THR A 329 11.45 -19.87 8.93
C THR A 329 12.79 -19.29 8.50
N GLU A 330 13.78 -20.13 8.18
CA GLU A 330 15.10 -19.67 7.75
C GLU A 330 15.02 -18.86 6.46
N ALA A 331 14.25 -19.32 5.48
CA ALA A 331 14.06 -18.62 4.21
C ALA A 331 13.36 -17.26 4.42
N ARG A 332 12.35 -17.22 5.30
CA ARG A 332 11.67 -15.97 5.68
C ARG A 332 12.65 -14.98 6.30
N LEU A 333 13.44 -15.41 7.28
CA LEU A 333 14.42 -14.54 7.97
C LEU A 333 15.51 -14.02 7.01
N LYS A 334 16.00 -14.84 6.08
CA LYS A 334 16.92 -14.38 5.02
C LYS A 334 16.26 -13.32 4.12
N GLY A 335 15.01 -13.53 3.75
CA GLY A 335 14.24 -12.55 2.97
C GLY A 335 14.00 -11.24 3.73
N GLU A 336 13.69 -11.28 5.03
CA GLU A 336 13.59 -10.09 5.88
C GLU A 336 14.89 -9.31 5.91
N LYS A 337 15.99 -10.01 6.12
CA LYS A 337 17.34 -9.40 6.12
C LYS A 337 17.62 -8.72 4.78
N TRP A 338 17.33 -9.40 3.66
CA TRP A 338 17.51 -8.81 2.34
C TRP A 338 16.64 -7.55 2.14
N MET A 339 15.36 -7.60 2.55
CA MET A 339 14.48 -6.43 2.50
C MET A 339 15.02 -5.26 3.32
N ALA A 340 15.51 -5.52 4.55
CA ALA A 340 16.06 -4.50 5.41
C ALA A 340 17.30 -3.83 4.79
N GLU A 341 18.24 -4.61 4.25
CA GLU A 341 19.53 -4.13 3.74
C GLU A 341 19.42 -3.46 2.35
N HIS A 342 18.54 -3.94 1.47
CA HIS A 342 18.50 -3.51 0.07
C HIS A 342 17.33 -2.59 -0.27
N ILE A 343 16.20 -2.70 0.45
CA ILE A 343 15.00 -1.93 0.16
C ILE A 343 14.76 -0.87 1.25
N VAL A 344 14.61 -1.30 2.50
CA VAL A 344 14.25 -0.41 3.61
C VAL A 344 15.39 0.58 3.91
N ASN A 345 16.62 0.11 4.01
CA ASN A 345 17.79 0.97 4.30
C ASN A 345 17.98 2.06 3.22
N ARG A 346 17.64 1.74 1.97
CA ARG A 346 17.68 2.68 0.84
C ARG A 346 16.37 3.43 0.62
N PHE A 347 15.31 2.99 1.28
CA PHE A 347 13.95 3.49 1.11
C PHE A 347 13.47 3.43 -0.36
N ASP A 348 13.89 2.37 -1.08
CA ASP A 348 13.52 2.14 -2.47
C ASP A 348 12.16 1.42 -2.54
N MET A 349 11.09 2.19 -2.48
CA MET A 349 9.71 1.71 -2.55
C MET A 349 9.18 1.73 -3.99
N THR A 350 9.97 1.21 -4.94
CA THR A 350 9.59 1.13 -6.36
C THR A 350 8.52 0.06 -6.58
N GLY A 351 7.45 0.40 -7.28
CA GLY A 351 6.32 -0.49 -7.56
C GLY A 351 6.65 -1.57 -8.59
N GLN A 352 6.16 -2.78 -8.33
CA GLN A 352 6.34 -3.97 -9.17
C GLN A 352 4.98 -4.62 -9.43
N PHE A 353 4.31 -4.20 -10.50
CA PHE A 353 2.95 -4.64 -10.82
C PHE A 353 2.96 -5.63 -12.00
N GLU A 354 2.01 -6.56 -12.01
CA GLU A 354 1.87 -7.58 -13.04
C GLU A 354 1.42 -7.02 -14.40
N ASP A 355 0.78 -5.86 -14.42
CA ASP A 355 0.24 -5.21 -15.61
C ASP A 355 1.20 -4.22 -16.28
N VAL A 356 2.41 -4.04 -15.73
CA VAL A 356 3.46 -3.19 -16.31
C VAL A 356 4.73 -3.99 -16.57
N THR A 357 5.61 -3.46 -17.43
CA THR A 357 6.94 -4.07 -17.57
C THR A 357 7.76 -3.83 -16.32
N VAL A 358 8.32 -4.93 -15.78
CA VAL A 358 9.23 -4.89 -14.62
C VAL A 358 10.70 -5.07 -15.05
N VAL A 359 10.96 -5.13 -16.35
CA VAL A 359 12.31 -5.23 -16.91
C VAL A 359 12.95 -3.86 -16.91
N GLY A 360 14.12 -3.73 -16.25
CA GLY A 360 14.87 -2.48 -16.20
C GLY A 360 14.23 -1.38 -15.34
N LEU A 361 13.43 -1.74 -14.33
CA LEU A 361 12.94 -0.80 -13.32
C LEU A 361 14.12 -0.05 -12.68
N GLN A 362 14.06 1.27 -12.71
CA GLN A 362 15.03 2.11 -12.03
C GLN A 362 14.54 2.38 -10.59
N PRO A 363 15.43 2.39 -9.61
CA PRO A 363 15.11 2.78 -8.25
C PRO A 363 14.37 4.13 -8.19
N TYR A 364 13.34 4.22 -7.35
CA TYR A 364 12.52 5.41 -7.07
C TYR A 364 11.70 5.97 -8.24
N GLU A 365 11.85 5.48 -9.47
CA GLU A 365 11.14 6.02 -10.65
C GLU A 365 9.62 5.89 -10.54
N ASN A 366 9.14 4.81 -9.93
CA ASN A 366 7.73 4.56 -9.71
C ASN A 366 7.44 4.24 -8.25
N LEU A 367 7.60 5.22 -7.37
CA LEU A 367 7.28 5.05 -5.94
C LEU A 367 5.83 4.62 -5.74
N THR A 368 5.60 3.74 -4.73
CA THR A 368 4.29 3.20 -4.40
C THR A 368 4.11 2.96 -2.90
N ASN A 369 2.87 3.06 -2.42
CA ASN A 369 2.51 2.60 -1.09
C ASN A 369 2.32 1.07 -1.00
N CYS A 370 2.14 0.39 -2.14
CA CYS A 370 1.83 -1.06 -2.19
C CYS A 370 2.96 -1.97 -1.73
N THR A 371 4.16 -1.44 -1.49
CA THR A 371 5.24 -2.13 -0.79
C THR A 371 5.37 -1.62 0.64
N ALA A 372 5.43 -0.30 0.83
CA ALA A 372 5.72 0.32 2.12
C ALA A 372 4.68 -0.02 3.19
N ALA A 373 3.41 0.28 2.95
CA ALA A 373 2.35 0.06 3.93
C ALA A 373 2.11 -1.43 4.24
N PRO A 374 2.02 -2.36 3.25
CA PRO A 374 1.91 -3.79 3.55
C PRO A 374 3.14 -4.37 4.26
N TYR A 375 4.35 -3.88 3.97
CA TYR A 375 5.54 -4.33 4.69
C TYR A 375 5.55 -3.81 6.14
N ALA A 376 5.08 -2.58 6.39
CA ALA A 376 4.86 -2.08 7.74
C ALA A 376 3.87 -2.97 8.51
N THR A 377 2.74 -3.33 7.89
CA THR A 377 1.76 -4.26 8.47
C THR A 377 2.40 -5.61 8.78
N TYR A 378 3.23 -6.15 7.87
CA TYR A 378 3.96 -7.40 8.10
C TYR A 378 4.90 -7.31 9.32
N LEU A 379 5.72 -6.25 9.41
CA LEU A 379 6.63 -6.06 10.54
C LEU A 379 5.89 -6.03 11.88
N LEU A 380 4.70 -5.44 11.90
CA LEU A 380 3.86 -5.30 13.10
C LEU A 380 3.03 -6.55 13.41
N SER A 381 2.80 -7.45 12.46
CA SER A 381 1.98 -8.67 12.65
C SER A 381 2.71 -9.80 13.39
N ARG A 382 4.03 -9.72 13.46
CA ARG A 382 4.88 -10.68 14.18
C ARG A 382 5.27 -10.12 15.56
N GLU A 383 6.09 -10.87 16.31
CA GLU A 383 6.72 -10.35 17.52
C GLU A 383 7.70 -9.24 17.11
N ALA A 384 7.20 -7.99 17.13
CA ALA A 384 7.91 -6.83 16.62
C ALA A 384 8.83 -6.23 17.70
N SER A 385 10.11 -6.04 17.36
CA SER A 385 11.06 -5.25 18.16
C SER A 385 10.73 -3.75 18.05
N GLU A 386 11.28 -2.93 18.95
CA GLU A 386 11.20 -1.47 18.83
C GLU A 386 11.78 -0.95 17.50
N ALA A 387 12.82 -1.59 16.97
CA ALA A 387 13.40 -1.26 15.67
C ALA A 387 12.39 -1.54 14.53
N ASP A 388 11.66 -2.67 14.59
CA ASP A 388 10.61 -3.00 13.63
C ASP A 388 9.46 -1.99 13.69
N ILE A 389 9.03 -1.61 14.90
CA ILE A 389 7.96 -0.63 15.11
C ILE A 389 8.38 0.75 14.57
N ASN A 390 9.61 1.17 14.80
CA ASN A 390 10.14 2.42 14.27
C ASN A 390 10.25 2.39 12.74
N THR A 391 10.71 1.28 12.18
CA THR A 391 10.73 1.07 10.72
C THR A 391 9.34 1.13 10.13
N ALA A 392 8.37 0.43 10.72
CA ALA A 392 6.98 0.46 10.28
C ALA A 392 6.39 1.87 10.36
N TYR A 393 6.69 2.63 11.41
CA TYR A 393 6.26 4.02 11.56
C TYR A 393 6.78 4.89 10.41
N GLU A 394 8.07 4.79 10.06
CA GLU A 394 8.65 5.53 8.94
C GLU A 394 8.01 5.14 7.58
N LEU A 395 7.72 3.85 7.37
CA LEU A 395 7.05 3.37 6.16
C LEU A 395 5.59 3.88 6.05
N VAL A 396 4.89 3.98 7.17
CA VAL A 396 3.53 4.55 7.22
C VAL A 396 3.57 6.05 6.93
N ARG A 397 4.51 6.79 7.53
CA ARG A 397 4.70 8.22 7.27
C ARG A 397 5.07 8.50 5.82
N PHE A 398 5.94 7.67 5.21
CA PHE A 398 6.23 7.73 3.77
C PHE A 398 4.96 7.52 2.93
N SER A 399 4.15 6.53 3.28
CA SER A 399 2.91 6.24 2.55
C SER A 399 1.90 7.40 2.68
N GLU A 400 1.79 8.00 3.87
CA GLU A 400 0.98 9.20 4.08
C GLU A 400 1.53 10.38 3.28
N ASP A 401 2.81 10.67 3.42
CA ASP A 401 3.47 11.82 2.80
C ASP A 401 3.30 11.84 1.28
N GLN A 402 3.52 10.69 0.64
CA GLN A 402 3.60 10.62 -0.80
C GLN A 402 2.28 10.25 -1.49
N PHE A 403 1.38 9.54 -0.82
CA PHE A 403 0.23 8.91 -1.49
C PHE A 403 -1.12 9.28 -0.89
N VAL A 404 -1.19 9.74 0.36
CA VAL A 404 -2.45 10.21 0.94
C VAL A 404 -2.72 11.64 0.49
N TYR A 405 -3.97 11.88 0.08
CA TYR A 405 -4.52 13.21 -0.20
C TYR A 405 -5.63 13.48 0.80
N TRP A 406 -5.31 14.28 1.81
CA TRP A 406 -6.26 14.68 2.85
C TRP A 406 -7.27 15.70 2.35
N ASP A 407 -6.85 16.59 1.45
CA ASP A 407 -7.73 17.45 0.63
C ASP A 407 -7.25 17.40 -0.83
N MET A 408 -8.11 17.75 -1.76
CA MET A 408 -7.80 17.66 -3.18
C MET A 408 -7.32 19.01 -3.70
N PRO A 409 -6.01 19.17 -3.92
CA PRO A 409 -5.44 20.44 -4.34
C PRO A 409 -5.75 20.80 -5.79
N LEU A 410 -6.09 19.78 -6.62
CA LEU A 410 -6.15 19.89 -8.06
C LEU A 410 -7.60 19.98 -8.59
N VAL A 411 -8.51 20.66 -7.88
CA VAL A 411 -9.88 20.91 -8.34
C VAL A 411 -9.89 21.57 -9.73
N LYS A 412 -8.93 22.45 -10.00
CA LYS A 412 -8.73 23.09 -11.32
C LYS A 412 -8.45 22.10 -12.45
N ASP A 413 -7.91 20.91 -12.13
CA ASP A 413 -7.59 19.86 -13.09
C ASP A 413 -8.76 18.87 -13.26
N GLY A 414 -9.94 19.19 -12.73
CA GLY A 414 -11.18 18.39 -12.86
C GLY A 414 -11.31 17.27 -11.84
N TYR A 415 -10.50 17.28 -10.78
CA TYR A 415 -10.71 16.37 -9.64
C TYR A 415 -11.91 16.84 -8.80
N LYS A 416 -12.62 15.89 -8.19
CA LYS A 416 -13.72 16.17 -7.28
C LYS A 416 -13.21 16.19 -5.84
N ARG A 417 -13.54 17.24 -5.13
CA ARG A 417 -13.14 17.44 -3.73
C ARG A 417 -13.74 16.43 -2.77
N ASP A 418 -14.92 15.92 -3.08
CA ASP A 418 -15.64 14.89 -2.33
C ASP A 418 -15.01 13.49 -2.43
N ALA A 419 -13.96 13.33 -3.24
CA ALA A 419 -13.20 12.08 -3.31
C ALA A 419 -12.15 11.92 -2.19
N THR A 420 -11.94 12.93 -1.35
CA THR A 420 -10.96 12.89 -0.26
C THR A 420 -11.61 12.63 1.11
N PRO A 421 -10.87 12.05 2.06
CA PRO A 421 -9.47 11.61 1.94
C PRO A 421 -9.34 10.35 1.06
N CYS A 422 -8.25 10.25 0.32
CA CYS A 422 -7.98 9.10 -0.55
C CYS A 422 -6.49 8.79 -0.64
N VAL A 423 -6.15 7.61 -1.17
CA VAL A 423 -4.76 7.19 -1.35
C VAL A 423 -4.50 6.83 -2.82
N PHE A 424 -3.48 7.45 -3.41
CA PHE A 424 -3.02 7.13 -4.75
C PHE A 424 -2.08 5.92 -4.69
N GLU A 425 -2.13 5.07 -5.69
CA GLU A 425 -1.41 3.81 -5.68
C GLU A 425 0.09 3.99 -5.91
N GLN A 426 0.44 4.76 -6.93
CA GLN A 426 1.81 4.86 -7.43
C GLN A 426 1.99 6.12 -8.29
N TYR A 427 3.23 6.51 -8.54
CA TYR A 427 3.53 7.72 -9.33
C TYR A 427 3.16 7.62 -10.80
N LYS A 428 3.33 6.43 -11.41
CA LYS A 428 2.98 6.20 -12.84
C LYS A 428 1.48 6.02 -13.06
N TYR A 429 0.71 5.79 -12.00
CA TYR A 429 -0.74 5.71 -12.03
C TYR A 429 -1.33 6.60 -10.93
N ALA A 430 -1.38 7.91 -11.22
CA ALA A 430 -1.83 8.94 -10.27
C ALA A 430 -3.37 8.93 -10.15
N MET A 431 -3.91 7.90 -9.51
CA MET A 431 -5.34 7.68 -9.28
C MET A 431 -5.57 7.16 -7.87
N PRO A 432 -6.67 7.57 -7.21
CA PRO A 432 -7.07 6.95 -5.95
C PRO A 432 -7.51 5.50 -6.21
N VAL A 433 -6.95 4.61 -5.39
CA VAL A 433 -7.25 3.18 -5.44
C VAL A 433 -7.67 2.72 -4.05
N ASP A 434 -8.81 2.07 -3.97
CA ASP A 434 -9.41 1.65 -2.69
C ASP A 434 -8.50 0.71 -1.91
N ASN A 435 -7.86 -0.25 -2.60
CA ASN A 435 -6.88 -1.14 -1.99
C ASN A 435 -5.68 -0.39 -1.40
N SER A 436 -5.28 0.74 -1.98
CA SER A 436 -4.22 1.59 -1.43
C SER A 436 -4.67 2.28 -0.15
N SER A 437 -5.93 2.74 -0.10
CA SER A 437 -6.52 3.26 1.14
C SER A 437 -6.55 2.19 2.23
N CYS A 438 -6.91 0.94 1.87
CA CYS A 438 -6.89 -0.21 2.79
C CYS A 438 -5.47 -0.52 3.30
N ASN A 439 -4.48 -0.54 2.42
CA ASN A 439 -3.08 -0.83 2.80
C ASN A 439 -2.57 0.19 3.83
N VAL A 440 -2.76 1.48 3.55
CA VAL A 440 -2.30 2.56 4.44
C VAL A 440 -3.09 2.56 5.75
N ALA A 441 -4.42 2.44 5.68
CA ALA A 441 -5.26 2.39 6.87
C ALA A 441 -4.94 1.18 7.77
N ASN A 442 -4.73 -0.01 7.19
CA ASN A 442 -4.35 -1.20 7.97
C ASN A 442 -2.99 -1.05 8.64
N ALA A 443 -2.01 -0.41 7.98
CA ALA A 443 -0.71 -0.16 8.59
C ALA A 443 -0.82 0.87 9.75
N MET A 444 -1.64 1.91 9.60
CA MET A 444 -1.94 2.86 10.66
C MET A 444 -2.67 2.19 11.85
N LEU A 445 -3.65 1.31 11.60
CA LEU A 445 -4.32 0.54 12.64
C LEU A 445 -3.36 -0.39 13.38
N SER A 446 -2.43 -1.04 12.66
CA SER A 446 -1.42 -1.89 13.29
C SER A 446 -0.46 -1.10 14.20
N LEU A 447 -0.12 0.14 13.84
CA LEU A 447 0.63 1.04 14.73
C LEU A 447 -0.19 1.44 15.96
N TYR A 448 -1.48 1.75 15.77
CA TYR A 448 -2.38 2.01 16.89
C TYR A 448 -2.43 0.83 17.87
N GLU A 449 -2.62 -0.39 17.38
CA GLU A 449 -2.64 -1.60 18.21
C GLU A 449 -1.33 -1.84 18.99
N LYS A 450 -0.19 -1.45 18.42
CA LYS A 450 1.14 -1.62 19.05
C LYS A 450 1.50 -0.50 20.02
N ARG A 451 1.10 0.75 19.74
CA ARG A 451 1.54 1.95 20.49
C ARG A 451 0.43 2.70 21.21
N GLY A 452 -0.85 2.40 20.93
CA GLY A 452 -1.98 3.21 21.40
C GLY A 452 -2.06 4.59 20.76
N ASP A 453 -1.51 4.75 19.54
CA ASP A 453 -1.44 6.04 18.85
C ASP A 453 -2.81 6.42 18.27
N GLU A 454 -3.56 7.25 19.01
CA GLU A 454 -4.90 7.71 18.62
C GLU A 454 -4.91 8.56 17.33
N LEU A 455 -3.82 9.23 16.99
CA LEU A 455 -3.72 9.96 15.72
C LEU A 455 -3.69 8.98 14.54
N MET A 456 -2.92 7.88 14.64
CA MET A 456 -2.91 6.83 13.62
C MET A 456 -4.28 6.19 13.44
N LYS A 457 -5.00 5.94 14.54
CA LYS A 457 -6.40 5.45 14.49
C LYS A 457 -7.34 6.44 13.81
N ALA A 458 -7.23 7.73 14.14
CA ALA A 458 -8.07 8.77 13.56
C ALA A 458 -7.83 8.94 12.05
N LYS A 459 -6.57 8.91 11.63
CA LYS A 459 -6.15 8.92 10.22
C LYS A 459 -6.70 7.70 9.47
N ALA A 460 -6.52 6.49 10.02
CA ALA A 460 -7.05 5.26 9.45
C ALA A 460 -8.58 5.30 9.32
N LYS A 461 -9.26 5.76 10.39
CA LYS A 461 -10.71 5.90 10.38
C LYS A 461 -11.21 6.80 9.27
N ALA A 462 -10.57 7.95 9.04
CA ALA A 462 -10.96 8.88 7.97
C ALA A 462 -10.86 8.22 6.58
N LEU A 463 -9.80 7.45 6.32
CA LEU A 463 -9.63 6.70 5.07
C LEU A 463 -10.69 5.59 4.93
N ILE A 464 -11.01 4.87 6.00
CA ILE A 464 -11.99 3.77 6.00
C ILE A 464 -13.42 4.31 5.89
N ASP A 465 -13.73 5.42 6.55
CA ASP A 465 -15.03 6.10 6.41
C ASP A 465 -15.30 6.44 4.94
N ASN A 466 -14.28 6.91 4.23
CA ASN A 466 -14.41 7.27 2.81
C ASN A 466 -14.71 6.07 1.90
N ILE A 467 -14.31 4.84 2.26
CA ILE A 467 -14.72 3.63 1.55
C ILE A 467 -16.26 3.50 1.57
N THR A 468 -16.90 3.76 2.72
CA THR A 468 -18.36 3.71 2.84
C THR A 468 -19.06 4.83 2.06
N VAL A 469 -18.43 6.00 1.96
CA VAL A 469 -18.93 7.17 1.22
C VAL A 469 -18.89 6.94 -0.29
N THR A 470 -17.82 6.31 -0.80
CA THR A 470 -17.63 6.04 -2.23
C THR A 470 -18.31 4.76 -2.70
N GLN A 471 -18.75 3.89 -1.79
CA GLN A 471 -19.47 2.67 -2.09
C GLN A 471 -20.82 2.96 -2.79
N CYS A 472 -21.12 2.23 -3.84
CA CYS A 472 -22.38 2.39 -4.58
C CYS A 472 -23.59 2.07 -3.70
N VAL A 473 -24.45 3.06 -3.46
CA VAL A 473 -25.61 2.94 -2.56
C VAL A 473 -26.61 1.86 -3.04
N ASN A 474 -26.81 1.75 -4.36
CA ASN A 474 -27.83 0.87 -4.92
C ASN A 474 -27.39 -0.59 -5.00
N THR A 475 -26.10 -0.86 -5.16
CA THR A 475 -25.58 -2.21 -5.42
C THR A 475 -24.65 -2.75 -4.36
N GLY A 476 -24.17 -1.90 -3.46
CA GLY A 476 -23.13 -2.27 -2.50
C GLY A 476 -21.73 -2.39 -3.10
N LYS A 477 -21.57 -2.17 -4.42
CA LYS A 477 -20.29 -2.27 -5.14
C LYS A 477 -19.27 -1.31 -4.55
N ILE A 478 -18.11 -1.85 -4.14
CA ILE A 478 -16.93 -1.08 -3.78
C ILE A 478 -16.06 -0.96 -5.03
N LEU A 479 -15.83 0.26 -5.50
CA LEU A 479 -15.05 0.52 -6.71
C LEU A 479 -13.55 0.47 -6.39
N THR A 480 -12.75 -0.11 -7.27
CA THR A 480 -11.28 -0.06 -7.17
C THR A 480 -10.77 1.36 -7.33
N THR A 481 -11.26 2.04 -8.36
CA THR A 481 -11.01 3.46 -8.57
C THR A 481 -12.33 4.16 -8.79
N TRP A 482 -12.51 5.35 -8.26
CA TRP A 482 -13.73 6.11 -8.45
C TRP A 482 -13.52 7.33 -9.35
N ARG A 483 -14.62 7.85 -9.86
CA ARG A 483 -14.59 8.95 -10.81
C ARG A 483 -14.19 10.25 -10.14
N ILE A 484 -12.94 10.62 -10.29
CA ILE A 484 -12.40 11.90 -9.82
C ILE A 484 -12.22 12.93 -10.95
N ARG A 485 -12.30 12.48 -12.23
CA ARG A 485 -12.22 13.32 -13.43
C ARG A 485 -13.42 13.09 -14.34
N HIS A 486 -13.81 14.10 -15.11
CA HIS A 486 -15.02 14.06 -15.96
C HIS A 486 -15.08 12.86 -16.92
N ASN A 487 -13.98 12.48 -17.55
CA ASN A 487 -13.93 11.43 -18.58
C ASN A 487 -13.40 10.08 -18.06
N TYR A 488 -13.18 9.94 -16.75
CA TYR A 488 -12.67 8.71 -16.19
C TYR A 488 -13.79 7.71 -15.90
N LYS A 489 -13.64 6.47 -16.35
CA LYS A 489 -14.58 5.38 -16.03
C LYS A 489 -14.05 4.63 -14.81
N PRO A 490 -14.81 4.54 -13.71
CA PRO A 490 -14.43 3.75 -12.55
C PRO A 490 -14.13 2.30 -12.92
N SER A 491 -13.06 1.73 -12.38
CA SER A 491 -12.71 0.32 -12.53
C SER A 491 -13.23 -0.51 -11.36
N PHE A 492 -13.30 -1.82 -11.56
CA PHE A 492 -13.68 -2.78 -10.53
C PHE A 492 -12.83 -4.03 -10.61
N TRP A 493 -12.06 -4.26 -9.57
CA TRP A 493 -11.23 -5.45 -9.38
C TRP A 493 -11.67 -6.18 -8.13
N ILE A 494 -11.97 -7.46 -8.22
CA ILE A 494 -12.51 -8.28 -7.12
C ILE A 494 -11.56 -8.27 -5.90
N ASN A 495 -10.25 -8.37 -6.14
CA ASN A 495 -9.26 -8.34 -5.07
C ASN A 495 -9.27 -7.03 -4.26
N CYS A 496 -9.53 -5.89 -4.90
CA CYS A 496 -9.65 -4.60 -4.20
C CYS A 496 -10.92 -4.58 -3.34
N SER A 497 -12.06 -5.04 -3.88
CA SER A 497 -13.32 -5.15 -3.12
C SER A 497 -13.17 -6.08 -1.90
N TYR A 498 -12.48 -7.22 -2.06
CA TYR A 498 -12.18 -8.12 -0.95
C TYR A 498 -11.32 -7.43 0.14
N SER A 499 -10.25 -6.75 -0.27
CA SER A 499 -9.38 -6.01 0.65
C SER A 499 -10.15 -4.94 1.43
N SER A 500 -11.05 -4.20 0.75
CA SER A 500 -11.91 -3.21 1.39
C SER A 500 -12.87 -3.84 2.40
N ALA A 501 -13.47 -4.99 2.06
CA ALA A 501 -14.35 -5.72 2.99
C ALA A 501 -13.59 -6.16 4.26
N CYS A 502 -12.38 -6.72 4.11
CA CYS A 502 -11.54 -7.09 5.26
C CYS A 502 -11.18 -5.88 6.14
N THR A 503 -10.82 -4.76 5.53
CA THR A 503 -10.44 -3.53 6.26
C THR A 503 -11.65 -2.94 7.01
N LEU A 504 -12.82 -2.94 6.39
CA LEU A 504 -14.07 -2.51 7.02
C LEU A 504 -14.42 -3.40 8.22
N LEU A 505 -14.30 -4.73 8.10
CA LEU A 505 -14.55 -5.66 9.19
C LEU A 505 -13.56 -5.46 10.35
N ARG A 506 -12.27 -5.24 10.06
CA ARG A 506 -11.28 -4.93 11.10
C ARG A 506 -11.64 -3.65 11.87
N MET A 507 -12.09 -2.61 11.18
CA MET A 507 -12.52 -1.38 11.83
C MET A 507 -13.80 -1.56 12.65
N ASP A 508 -14.73 -2.42 12.19
CA ASP A 508 -15.94 -2.79 12.94
C ASP A 508 -15.59 -3.47 14.28
N GLU A 509 -14.61 -4.38 14.27
CA GLU A 509 -14.13 -5.06 15.48
C GLU A 509 -13.48 -4.07 16.45
N LEU A 510 -12.52 -3.26 15.99
CA LEU A 510 -11.87 -2.24 16.83
C LEU A 510 -12.83 -1.17 17.38
N SER A 511 -14.00 -1.00 16.76
CA SER A 511 -15.01 -0.07 17.22
C SER A 511 -15.89 -0.65 18.35
N LYS A 512 -15.88 -1.97 18.57
CA LYS A 512 -16.64 -2.68 19.60
C LYS A 512 -15.87 -2.84 20.92
N GLU A 513 -14.57 -2.71 20.89
CA GLU A 513 -13.68 -2.87 22.05
C GLU A 513 -13.71 -1.67 23.04
N LYS A 514 -14.69 -0.76 22.90
CA LYS A 514 -14.85 0.44 23.76
C LYS A 514 -15.87 0.25 24.87
#